data_2196795feb47e178173efab0439b581e
#
_entry.id   2196795feb47e178173efab0439b581e
#
_cell.length_a   1.000
_cell.length_b   1.000
_cell.length_c   1.000
_cell.angle_alpha   90.00
_cell.angle_beta   90.00
_cell.angle_gamma   90.00
#
_symmetry.space_group_name_H-M   'P 1'
#
loop_
_entity.id
_entity.type
_entity.pdbx_description
1 polymer ?
#
loop_
_entity_poly.entity_id
_entity_poly.type
_entity_poly.pdbx_seq_one_letter_code
_entity_poly.pdbx_strand_id
1 'polypeptide(L)'
;TGQICLCGSRILVQSSVLPEFQEKLLAATAAMRVGDPAEETTHIGSLVSEPHYLKVKQAIEAAPGTVLCGGGRPNNLPDRCRDGWFLEPTILTDLPESCALEEEEVFGPVASLRAFSDEPEALRLANATPYGLAASVWTKDLDRAHRLVQRVEAGVIWINAWMVRDLRTPFG
;
A
#
# COMPACT_ATOMS: atom_id res chain seq x y z
N THR A 1 -7.15 5.73 2.82
CA THR A 1 -7.20 5.09 4.15
C THR A 1 -6.64 3.67 4.18
N GLY A 2 -6.39 3.03 3.03
CA GLY A 2 -5.97 1.62 2.97
C GLY A 2 -7.02 0.61 3.43
N GLN A 3 -8.26 1.02 3.66
CA GLN A 3 -9.37 0.17 4.10
C GLN A 3 -10.25 -0.27 2.93
N ILE A 4 -9.62 -0.65 1.84
CA ILE A 4 -10.26 -1.22 0.65
C ILE A 4 -9.43 -2.44 0.23
N CYS A 5 -10.07 -3.57 0.00
CA CYS A 5 -9.40 -4.83 -0.37
C CYS A 5 -8.58 -4.76 -1.69
N LEU A 6 -8.74 -3.72 -2.48
CA LEU A 6 -7.97 -3.44 -3.71
C LEU A 6 -6.77 -2.51 -3.50
N CYS A 7 -6.51 -2.04 -2.27
CA CYS A 7 -5.37 -1.19 -1.99
C CYS A 7 -4.05 -1.95 -2.17
N GLY A 8 -3.12 -1.35 -2.90
CA GLY A 8 -1.76 -1.88 -3.04
C GLY A 8 -0.97 -1.67 -1.75
N SER A 9 -0.95 -2.67 -0.89
CA SER A 9 -0.22 -2.64 0.39
C SER A 9 1.26 -3.00 0.25
N ARG A 10 1.64 -3.69 -0.83
CA ARG A 10 3.00 -4.11 -1.14
C ARG A 10 3.47 -3.48 -2.45
N ILE A 11 4.47 -2.62 -2.38
CA ILE A 11 5.01 -1.87 -3.52
C ILE A 11 6.37 -2.46 -3.87
N LEU A 12 6.42 -3.22 -4.96
CA LEU A 12 7.64 -3.82 -5.48
C LEU A 12 8.22 -2.93 -6.57
N VAL A 13 9.47 -2.51 -6.43
CA VAL A 13 10.11 -1.54 -7.34
C VAL A 13 11.45 -2.08 -7.82
N GLN A 14 11.70 -2.03 -9.13
CA GLN A 14 12.99 -2.41 -9.68
C GLN A 14 14.12 -1.54 -9.11
N SER A 15 15.20 -2.17 -8.66
CA SER A 15 16.29 -1.51 -7.94
C SER A 15 16.89 -0.31 -8.69
N SER A 16 16.94 -0.37 -10.03
CA SER A 16 17.48 0.71 -10.86
C SER A 16 16.68 2.01 -10.82
N VAL A 17 15.39 1.96 -10.47
CA VAL A 17 14.50 3.14 -10.38
C VAL A 17 14.03 3.42 -8.96
N LEU A 18 14.43 2.60 -8.00
CA LEU A 18 13.98 2.72 -6.59
C LEU A 18 14.27 4.09 -5.98
N PRO A 19 15.48 4.69 -6.12
CA PRO A 19 15.75 5.99 -5.48
C PRO A 19 14.79 7.09 -5.96
N GLU A 20 14.59 7.22 -7.26
CA GLU A 20 13.69 8.21 -7.85
C GLU A 20 12.22 7.92 -7.48
N PHE A 21 11.83 6.65 -7.49
CA PHE A 21 10.48 6.24 -7.13
C PHE A 21 10.19 6.55 -5.66
N GLN A 22 11.11 6.20 -4.76
CA GLN A 22 10.97 6.45 -3.32
C GLN A 22 10.85 7.95 -3.02
N GLU A 23 11.68 8.78 -3.62
CA GLU A 23 11.60 10.24 -3.46
C GLU A 23 10.20 10.76 -3.85
N LYS A 24 9.70 10.37 -5.03
CA LYS A 24 8.37 10.77 -5.51
C LYS A 24 7.24 10.21 -4.65
N LEU A 25 7.36 8.96 -4.21
CA LEU A 25 6.37 8.34 -3.32
C LEU A 25 6.27 9.08 -1.99
N LEU A 26 7.41 9.37 -1.36
CA LEU A 26 7.44 10.09 -0.09
C LEU A 26 6.92 11.52 -0.23
N ALA A 27 7.28 12.22 -1.31
CA ALA A 27 6.75 13.56 -1.59
C ALA A 27 5.23 13.55 -1.80
N ALA A 28 4.70 12.58 -2.55
CA ALA A 28 3.27 12.42 -2.76
C ALA A 28 2.54 12.05 -1.46
N THR A 29 3.13 11.18 -0.64
CA THR A 29 2.58 10.79 0.67
C THR A 29 2.55 11.96 1.64
N ALA A 30 3.60 12.76 1.70
CA ALA A 30 3.68 13.96 2.54
C ALA A 30 2.66 15.05 2.14
N ALA A 31 2.26 15.09 0.87
CA ALA A 31 1.24 16.01 0.39
C ALA A 31 -0.20 15.55 0.74
N MET A 32 -0.39 14.32 1.21
CA MET A 32 -1.69 13.81 1.61
C MET A 32 -2.16 14.46 2.92
N ARG A 33 -3.35 15.04 2.90
CA ARG A 33 -3.95 15.64 4.06
C ARG A 33 -4.82 14.62 4.80
N VAL A 34 -4.45 14.33 6.03
CA VAL A 34 -5.26 13.57 6.97
C VAL A 34 -6.12 14.53 7.77
N GLY A 35 -7.44 14.31 7.83
CA GLY A 35 -8.31 15.26 8.52
C GLY A 35 -9.79 14.92 8.47
N ASP A 36 -10.59 15.95 8.68
CA ASP A 36 -12.05 15.86 8.67
C ASP A 36 -12.58 15.39 7.30
N PRO A 37 -13.31 14.28 7.24
CA PRO A 37 -13.85 13.78 5.98
C PRO A 37 -14.96 14.69 5.38
N ALA A 38 -15.47 15.67 6.11
CA ALA A 38 -16.40 16.67 5.58
C ALA A 38 -15.70 17.81 4.81
N GLU A 39 -14.37 17.91 4.92
CA GLU A 39 -13.57 18.90 4.21
C GLU A 39 -13.15 18.37 2.83
N GLU A 40 -13.43 19.09 1.75
CA GLU A 40 -13.06 18.69 0.39
C GLU A 40 -11.57 18.47 0.18
N THR A 41 -10.73 19.12 0.97
CA THR A 41 -9.27 19.02 0.90
C THR A 41 -8.71 17.83 1.64
N THR A 42 -9.52 17.06 2.36
CA THR A 42 -9.10 15.86 3.08
C THR A 42 -8.93 14.67 2.12
N HIS A 43 -7.76 14.06 2.12
CA HIS A 43 -7.47 12.86 1.35
C HIS A 43 -7.73 11.59 2.15
N ILE A 44 -7.46 11.64 3.46
CA ILE A 44 -7.52 10.48 4.37
C ILE A 44 -8.32 10.85 5.62
N GLY A 45 -9.43 10.15 5.86
CA GLY A 45 -10.25 10.25 7.07
C GLY A 45 -9.77 9.32 8.18
N SER A 46 -10.61 9.14 9.20
CA SER A 46 -10.34 8.22 10.31
C SER A 46 -10.43 6.75 9.88
N LEU A 47 -9.76 5.90 10.63
CA LEU A 47 -10.00 4.46 10.60
C LEU A 47 -11.39 4.13 11.17
N VAL A 48 -11.90 2.95 10.82
CA VAL A 48 -13.29 2.55 11.08
C VAL A 48 -13.63 2.45 12.57
N SER A 49 -12.66 2.12 13.43
CA SER A 49 -12.87 1.92 14.87
C SER A 49 -11.57 1.96 15.67
N GLU A 50 -11.70 2.11 16.99
CA GLU A 50 -10.56 2.04 17.91
C GLU A 50 -9.82 0.70 17.86
N PRO A 51 -10.49 -0.46 17.96
CA PRO A 51 -9.77 -1.73 17.90
C PRO A 51 -8.98 -1.89 16.60
N HIS A 52 -9.51 -1.38 15.48
CA HIS A 52 -8.82 -1.43 14.21
C HIS A 52 -7.63 -0.47 14.16
N TYR A 53 -7.78 0.74 14.68
CA TYR A 53 -6.68 1.70 14.84
C TYR A 53 -5.52 1.11 15.66
N LEU A 54 -5.84 0.48 16.80
CA LEU A 54 -4.84 -0.16 17.65
C LEU A 54 -4.15 -1.33 16.95
N LYS A 55 -4.90 -2.16 16.21
CA LYS A 55 -4.33 -3.24 15.37
C LYS A 55 -3.32 -2.70 14.37
N VAL A 56 -3.71 -1.67 13.59
CA VAL A 56 -2.84 -1.08 12.57
C VAL A 56 -1.60 -0.45 13.19
N LYS A 57 -1.78 0.31 14.28
CA LYS A 57 -0.68 0.92 15.02
C LYS A 57 0.29 -0.13 15.55
N GLN A 58 -0.20 -1.19 16.15
CA GLN A 58 0.61 -2.30 16.64
C GLN A 58 1.39 -2.99 15.51
N ALA A 59 0.77 -3.17 14.34
CA ALA A 59 1.46 -3.76 13.18
C ALA A 59 2.64 -2.89 12.73
N ILE A 60 2.49 -1.55 12.74
CA ILE A 60 3.59 -0.63 12.43
C ILE A 60 4.69 -0.70 13.49
N GLU A 61 4.33 -0.63 14.77
CA GLU A 61 5.27 -0.64 15.90
C GLU A 61 6.05 -1.95 16.04
N ALA A 62 5.43 -3.07 15.68
CA ALA A 62 6.05 -4.39 15.72
C ALA A 62 6.90 -4.70 14.48
N ALA A 63 6.78 -3.92 13.41
CA ALA A 63 7.50 -4.16 12.18
C ALA A 63 9.02 -3.93 12.36
N PRO A 64 9.88 -4.91 11.99
CA PRO A 64 11.32 -4.81 12.24
C PRO A 64 12.06 -3.96 11.19
N GLY A 65 11.34 -3.35 10.26
CA GLY A 65 11.90 -2.53 9.19
C GLY A 65 12.09 -1.05 9.56
N THR A 66 12.35 -0.25 8.53
CA THR A 66 12.53 1.21 8.63
C THR A 66 11.24 1.92 8.24
N VAL A 67 10.70 2.77 9.10
CA VAL A 67 9.59 3.67 8.76
C VAL A 67 10.16 4.87 8.00
N LEU A 68 9.80 5.01 6.74
CA LEU A 68 10.23 6.12 5.88
C LEU A 68 9.40 7.39 6.10
N CYS A 69 8.12 7.24 6.40
CA CYS A 69 7.22 8.35 6.74
C CYS A 69 5.98 7.84 7.50
N GLY A 70 5.29 8.74 8.21
CA GLY A 70 4.07 8.44 8.95
C GLY A 70 4.30 7.68 10.26
N GLY A 71 3.44 6.72 10.56
CA GLY A 71 3.49 5.88 11.76
C GLY A 71 2.80 6.51 12.98
N GLY A 72 2.48 7.78 12.94
CA GLY A 72 1.92 8.55 14.05
C GLY A 72 0.47 8.98 13.84
N ARG A 73 -0.07 9.57 14.90
CA ARG A 73 -1.32 10.31 14.83
C ARG A 73 -1.04 11.73 14.32
N PRO A 74 -1.84 12.29 13.38
CA PRO A 74 -1.67 13.67 12.94
C PRO A 74 -1.83 14.68 14.09
N ASN A 75 -0.97 15.70 14.12
CA ASN A 75 -0.97 16.71 15.18
C ASN A 75 -1.98 17.87 14.95
N ASN A 76 -2.45 18.05 13.74
CA ASN A 76 -3.26 19.22 13.27
C ASN A 76 -4.71 18.83 12.97
N LEU A 77 -5.28 17.90 13.72
CA LEU A 77 -6.69 17.54 13.56
C LEU A 77 -7.59 18.65 14.09
N PRO A 78 -8.69 19.01 13.38
CA PRO A 78 -9.69 19.93 13.93
C PRO A 78 -10.34 19.36 15.18
N ASP A 79 -10.89 20.26 16.03
CA ASP A 79 -11.44 19.87 17.33
C ASP A 79 -12.47 18.76 17.25
N ARG A 80 -13.36 18.79 16.23
CA ARG A 80 -14.38 17.74 16.01
C ARG A 80 -13.79 16.36 15.68
N CYS A 81 -12.52 16.31 15.27
CA CYS A 81 -11.80 15.06 14.93
C CYS A 81 -10.83 14.60 16.02
N ARG A 82 -10.73 15.36 17.12
CA ARG A 82 -9.75 15.14 18.18
C ARG A 82 -9.82 13.73 18.78
N ASP A 83 -11.02 13.19 18.96
CA ASP A 83 -11.23 11.88 19.58
C ASP A 83 -11.40 10.75 18.54
N GLY A 84 -11.21 11.04 17.26
CA GLY A 84 -11.29 10.06 16.19
C GLY A 84 -10.01 9.23 15.99
N TRP A 85 -10.09 8.15 15.24
CA TRP A 85 -9.04 7.16 15.03
C TRP A 85 -8.21 7.46 13.78
N PHE A 86 -7.44 8.55 13.80
CA PHE A 86 -6.65 9.02 12.67
C PHE A 86 -5.21 8.50 12.75
N LEU A 87 -4.70 8.08 11.60
CA LEU A 87 -3.32 7.61 11.42
C LEU A 87 -2.73 8.22 10.15
N GLU A 88 -1.50 8.67 10.23
CA GLU A 88 -0.77 9.17 9.07
C GLU A 88 -0.48 8.03 8.07
N PRO A 89 -0.52 8.30 6.74
CA PRO A 89 -0.10 7.31 5.76
C PRO A 89 1.37 6.94 5.99
N THR A 90 1.61 5.64 6.06
CA THR A 90 2.87 5.06 6.54
C THR A 90 3.51 4.21 5.47
N ILE A 91 4.77 4.48 5.17
CA ILE A 91 5.58 3.67 4.26
C ILE A 91 6.73 3.05 5.04
N LEU A 92 6.88 1.74 4.94
CA LEU A 92 7.99 0.99 5.56
C LEU A 92 8.86 0.35 4.48
N THR A 93 10.13 0.18 4.79
CA THR A 93 11.11 -0.54 3.97
C THR A 93 11.98 -1.45 4.83
N ASP A 94 12.88 -2.20 4.21
CA ASP A 94 13.82 -3.14 4.88
C ASP A 94 13.13 -4.20 5.75
N LEU A 95 11.91 -4.55 5.38
CA LEU A 95 11.15 -5.60 6.07
C LEU A 95 11.68 -6.99 5.66
N PRO A 96 11.90 -7.92 6.60
CA PRO A 96 12.08 -9.33 6.29
C PRO A 96 10.87 -9.88 5.52
N GLU A 97 11.07 -10.80 4.60
CA GLU A 97 9.97 -11.40 3.83
C GLU A 97 8.95 -12.13 4.73
N SER A 98 9.42 -12.69 5.84
CA SER A 98 8.61 -13.44 6.81
C SER A 98 8.01 -12.58 7.93
N CYS A 99 7.96 -11.26 7.80
CA CYS A 99 7.32 -10.45 8.83
C CYS A 99 5.80 -10.34 8.60
N ALA A 100 5.05 -10.21 9.67
CA ALA A 100 3.59 -10.15 9.62
C ALA A 100 3.06 -9.03 8.70
N LEU A 101 3.75 -7.89 8.62
CA LEU A 101 3.35 -6.78 7.75
C LEU A 101 3.47 -7.09 6.24
N GLU A 102 4.35 -8.05 5.87
CA GLU A 102 4.49 -8.54 4.50
C GLU A 102 3.55 -9.72 4.18
N GLU A 103 3.20 -10.52 5.19
CA GLU A 103 2.42 -11.74 5.04
C GLU A 103 0.92 -11.55 5.33
N GLU A 104 0.54 -10.57 6.17
CA GLU A 104 -0.83 -10.34 6.60
C GLU A 104 -1.40 -9.03 6.03
N GLU A 105 -2.72 -9.00 5.82
CA GLU A 105 -3.42 -7.78 5.44
C GLU A 105 -3.64 -6.87 6.65
N VAL A 106 -2.93 -5.73 6.69
CA VAL A 106 -3.08 -4.74 7.77
C VAL A 106 -4.41 -4.00 7.67
N PHE A 107 -4.89 -3.74 6.46
CA PHE A 107 -6.15 -3.04 6.14
C PHE A 107 -6.21 -1.60 6.69
N GLY A 108 -5.12 -0.87 6.54
CA GLY A 108 -4.93 0.50 7.02
C GLY A 108 -4.04 1.32 6.09
N PRO A 109 -3.76 2.59 6.41
CA PRO A 109 -2.93 3.48 5.58
C PRO A 109 -1.43 3.12 5.70
N VAL A 110 -1.10 1.89 5.41
CA VAL A 110 0.26 1.32 5.54
C VAL A 110 0.62 0.60 4.26
N ALA A 111 1.83 0.85 3.76
CA ALA A 111 2.38 0.11 2.63
C ALA A 111 3.85 -0.23 2.85
N SER A 112 4.27 -1.38 2.36
CA SER A 112 5.68 -1.75 2.30
C SER A 112 6.29 -1.36 0.95
N LEU A 113 7.54 -0.93 0.95
CA LEU A 113 8.34 -0.63 -0.23
C LEU A 113 9.53 -1.59 -0.28
N ARG A 114 9.61 -2.39 -1.34
CA ARG A 114 10.66 -3.39 -1.51
C ARG A 114 11.29 -3.32 -2.90
N ALA A 115 12.62 -3.39 -2.93
CA ALA A 115 13.36 -3.52 -4.17
C ALA A 115 13.31 -4.95 -4.73
N PHE A 116 13.40 -5.07 -6.05
CA PHE A 116 13.74 -6.32 -6.74
C PHE A 116 14.78 -6.06 -7.83
N SER A 117 15.56 -7.07 -8.18
CA SER A 117 16.63 -6.98 -9.18
C SER A 117 16.14 -7.29 -10.59
N ASP A 118 15.31 -8.32 -10.74
CA ASP A 118 14.86 -8.84 -12.02
C ASP A 118 13.40 -9.31 -12.02
N GLU A 119 12.89 -9.69 -13.20
CA GLU A 119 11.51 -10.14 -13.39
C GLU A 119 11.18 -11.44 -12.61
N PRO A 120 12.06 -12.46 -12.54
CA PRO A 120 11.84 -13.64 -11.71
C PRO A 120 11.68 -13.32 -10.21
N GLU A 121 12.50 -12.43 -9.67
CA GLU A 121 12.40 -12.01 -8.28
C GLU A 121 11.13 -11.22 -8.01
N ALA A 122 10.78 -10.29 -8.91
CA ALA A 122 9.52 -9.55 -8.80
C ALA A 122 8.31 -10.47 -8.73
N LEU A 123 8.28 -11.49 -9.59
CA LEU A 123 7.21 -12.48 -9.63
C LEU A 123 7.18 -13.35 -8.37
N ARG A 124 8.32 -13.81 -7.90
CA ARG A 124 8.43 -14.58 -6.66
C ARG A 124 7.90 -13.78 -5.47
N LEU A 125 8.32 -12.51 -5.35
CA LEU A 125 7.86 -11.62 -4.29
C LEU A 125 6.36 -11.31 -4.40
N ALA A 126 5.84 -11.09 -5.60
CA ALA A 126 4.42 -10.83 -5.81
C ALA A 126 3.56 -12.00 -5.32
N ASN A 127 3.99 -13.23 -5.60
CA ASN A 127 3.27 -14.47 -5.26
C ASN A 127 3.64 -15.04 -3.87
N ALA A 128 4.43 -14.31 -3.05
CA ALA A 128 4.92 -14.80 -1.76
C ALA A 128 3.88 -14.76 -0.63
N THR A 129 2.61 -14.49 -0.91
CA THR A 129 1.55 -14.44 0.10
C THR A 129 0.35 -15.30 -0.33
N PRO A 130 -0.50 -15.74 0.60
CA PRO A 130 -1.72 -16.49 0.27
C PRO A 130 -2.83 -15.60 -0.32
N TYR A 131 -2.63 -14.28 -0.37
CA TYR A 131 -3.58 -13.33 -0.95
C TYR A 131 -3.41 -13.21 -2.46
N GLY A 132 -4.49 -13.00 -3.18
CA GLY A 132 -4.46 -12.91 -4.64
C GLY A 132 -5.69 -12.20 -5.21
N LEU A 133 -6.23 -11.19 -4.53
CA LEU A 133 -7.41 -10.49 -5.05
C LEU A 133 -7.06 -9.63 -6.27
N ALA A 134 -6.06 -8.77 -6.15
CA ALA A 134 -5.70 -7.84 -7.21
C ALA A 134 -4.21 -7.46 -7.21
N ALA A 135 -3.70 -7.12 -8.38
CA ALA A 135 -2.38 -6.57 -8.58
C ALA A 135 -2.36 -5.49 -9.67
N SER A 136 -1.35 -4.64 -9.66
CA SER A 136 -1.06 -3.71 -10.76
C SER A 136 0.37 -3.89 -11.23
N VAL A 137 0.56 -4.01 -12.53
CA VAL A 137 1.86 -4.10 -13.19
C VAL A 137 2.13 -2.83 -13.96
N TRP A 138 3.24 -2.16 -13.68
CA TRP A 138 3.63 -0.90 -14.30
C TRP A 138 4.89 -1.09 -15.14
N THR A 139 4.77 -1.03 -16.47
CA THR A 139 5.89 -1.20 -17.41
C THR A 139 5.58 -0.57 -18.76
N LYS A 140 6.63 -0.12 -19.48
CA LYS A 140 6.53 0.33 -20.88
C LYS A 140 6.72 -0.81 -21.86
N ASP A 141 7.20 -1.98 -21.40
CA ASP A 141 7.44 -3.17 -22.21
C ASP A 141 6.17 -4.01 -22.25
N LEU A 142 5.52 -4.08 -23.40
CA LEU A 142 4.26 -4.80 -23.61
C LEU A 142 4.43 -6.30 -23.42
N ASP A 143 5.53 -6.89 -23.91
CA ASP A 143 5.79 -8.32 -23.78
C ASP A 143 5.99 -8.70 -22.30
N ARG A 144 6.69 -7.86 -21.54
CA ARG A 144 6.83 -8.02 -20.08
C ARG A 144 5.47 -7.94 -19.39
N ALA A 145 4.65 -6.96 -19.75
CA ALA A 145 3.32 -6.84 -19.17
C ALA A 145 2.51 -8.14 -19.35
N HIS A 146 2.46 -8.68 -20.56
CA HIS A 146 1.75 -9.92 -20.86
C HIS A 146 2.34 -11.14 -20.13
N ARG A 147 3.67 -11.26 -20.06
CA ARG A 147 4.30 -12.37 -19.32
C ARG A 147 3.98 -12.33 -17.82
N LEU A 148 4.03 -11.13 -17.20
CA LEU A 148 3.75 -10.98 -15.78
C LEU A 148 2.30 -11.25 -15.43
N VAL A 149 1.34 -10.73 -16.21
CA VAL A 149 -0.09 -10.95 -15.99
C VAL A 149 -0.47 -12.43 -16.02
N GLN A 150 0.20 -13.25 -16.82
CA GLN A 150 -0.05 -14.70 -16.88
C GLN A 150 0.53 -15.48 -15.69
N ARG A 151 1.40 -14.87 -14.88
CA ARG A 151 2.18 -15.55 -13.83
C ARG A 151 1.96 -14.98 -12.43
N VAL A 152 1.45 -13.76 -12.32
CA VAL A 152 1.03 -13.19 -11.03
C VAL A 152 -0.25 -13.89 -10.57
N GLU A 153 -0.24 -14.41 -9.38
CA GLU A 153 -1.35 -15.15 -8.78
C GLU A 153 -2.38 -14.18 -8.17
N ALA A 154 -3.12 -13.48 -9.04
CA ALA A 154 -4.18 -12.56 -8.64
C ALA A 154 -5.38 -12.65 -9.59
N GLY A 155 -6.58 -12.50 -9.03
CA GLY A 155 -7.82 -12.59 -9.79
C GLY A 155 -8.05 -11.42 -10.73
N VAL A 156 -7.58 -10.21 -10.36
CA VAL A 156 -7.63 -9.02 -11.21
C VAL A 156 -6.24 -8.39 -11.31
N ILE A 157 -5.75 -8.21 -12.53
CA ILE A 157 -4.46 -7.56 -12.76
C ILE A 157 -4.63 -6.39 -13.71
N TRP A 158 -4.24 -5.20 -13.28
CA TRP A 158 -4.18 -4.02 -14.11
C TRP A 158 -2.79 -3.81 -14.71
N ILE A 159 -2.75 -3.34 -15.95
CA ILE A 159 -1.51 -2.90 -16.60
C ILE A 159 -1.54 -1.38 -16.70
N ASN A 160 -0.56 -0.71 -16.12
CA ASN A 160 -0.40 0.75 -16.12
C ASN A 160 -1.68 1.50 -15.68
N ALA A 161 -2.46 0.88 -14.83
CA ALA A 161 -3.71 1.40 -14.31
C ALA A 161 -4.00 0.85 -12.91
N TRP A 162 -4.95 1.46 -12.23
CA TRP A 162 -5.54 0.95 -11.01
C TRP A 162 -7.03 1.31 -10.95
N MET A 163 -7.85 0.39 -10.46
CA MET A 163 -9.30 0.57 -10.29
C MET A 163 -10.10 0.83 -11.59
N VAL A 164 -9.51 0.62 -12.75
CA VAL A 164 -10.26 0.59 -14.01
C VAL A 164 -10.99 -0.75 -14.09
N ARG A 165 -12.30 -0.75 -13.90
CA ARG A 165 -13.07 -2.00 -13.82
C ARG A 165 -14.45 -1.87 -14.44
N ASP A 166 -14.95 -3.00 -14.91
CA ASP A 166 -16.32 -3.21 -15.32
C ASP A 166 -16.99 -4.18 -14.33
N LEU A 167 -18.10 -3.76 -13.72
CA LEU A 167 -18.82 -4.57 -12.73
C LEU A 167 -19.45 -5.85 -13.30
N ARG A 168 -19.46 -6.01 -14.63
CA ARG A 168 -19.87 -7.25 -15.32
C ARG A 168 -18.78 -8.32 -15.32
N THR A 169 -17.54 -7.92 -15.07
CA THR A 169 -16.40 -8.86 -15.01
C THR A 169 -16.37 -9.53 -13.63
N PRO A 170 -16.18 -10.86 -13.57
CA PRO A 170 -15.97 -11.56 -12.29
C PRO A 170 -14.85 -10.90 -11.48
N PHE A 171 -15.00 -10.88 -10.17
CA PHE A 171 -14.11 -10.21 -9.26
C PHE A 171 -13.46 -11.22 -8.30
N GLY A 172 -12.13 -11.30 -8.33
CA GLY A 172 -11.36 -12.23 -7.50
C GLY A 172 -10.99 -13.53 -8.18
#